data_d4baaec306b01bdc2a8a1cb8ea4a0eec
#
_entry.id   d4baaec306b01bdc2a8a1cb8ea4a0eec
#
_cell.length_a   1.000
_cell.length_b   1.000
_cell.length_c   1.000
_cell.angle_alpha   90.00
_cell.angle_beta   90.00
_cell.angle_gamma   90.00
#
_symmetry.space_group_name_H-M   'P 1'
#
loop_
_entity.id
_entity.type
_entity.pdbx_description
1 polymer ?
#
loop_
_entity_poly.entity_id
_entity_poly.type
_entity_poly.pdbx_seq_one_letter_code
_entity_poly.pdbx_strand_id
1 'polypeptide(L)'
;MSSGGRGSAWRDRNVEHFVRSIVKAALSLLVLQAPSTRAQELDHIAVFLEFCTGTRIAEKIVLTAYHCLENRIPKSASGSGVKVKVTDHLISPLAREMKIDVRHDVALLYLEKSLPAEVPIVPLASRGQKFERYVRLGYGFHAGENGWIDSNALGKLKVDEVFFWDKRPSEKGKMRFAQPANRTCPGDSGGPTLGLDNGHWYVAGVTSRVLPDLRHRFSWIVPLIQGKELPDYARYCGEFYTAERVTENLDFLVKGVQTLIARHPEPLLRAAPPRKVTARRRK
;
A
#
# COMPACT_ATOMS: atom_id res chain seq x y z
N MET A 1 -54.56 62.33 14.79
CA MET A 1 -53.62 61.69 15.74
C MET A 1 -53.32 60.33 15.21
N SER A 2 -52.14 60.13 14.59
CA SER A 2 -51.73 58.88 14.04
C SER A 2 -50.24 58.67 14.41
N SER A 3 -49.97 57.81 15.38
CA SER A 3 -48.61 57.42 15.82
C SER A 3 -48.17 56.17 15.06
N GLY A 4 -47.38 56.35 14.00
CA GLY A 4 -46.85 55.25 13.18
C GLY A 4 -45.68 54.56 13.83
N GLY A 5 -45.79 53.27 14.03
CA GLY A 5 -44.72 52.39 14.49
C GLY A 5 -43.58 52.19 13.48
N ARG A 6 -42.38 52.71 13.77
CA ARG A 6 -41.13 52.48 13.01
C ARG A 6 -40.09 51.65 13.80
N GLY A 7 -40.54 50.67 14.57
CA GLY A 7 -39.66 49.95 15.48
C GLY A 7 -39.29 48.49 15.08
N SER A 8 -39.98 47.85 14.16
CA SER A 8 -39.79 46.40 13.92
C SER A 8 -38.77 46.05 12.81
N ALA A 9 -38.64 46.87 11.78
CA ALA A 9 -37.79 46.56 10.61
C ALA A 9 -36.27 46.66 10.88
N TRP A 10 -35.85 47.24 12.00
CA TRP A 10 -34.43 47.40 12.34
C TRP A 10 -33.87 46.21 13.16
N ARG A 11 -34.71 45.50 13.89
CA ARG A 11 -34.35 44.32 14.66
C ARG A 11 -34.11 43.09 13.73
N ASP A 12 -34.93 42.91 12.73
CA ASP A 12 -34.88 41.73 11.85
C ASP A 12 -33.63 41.72 10.97
N ARG A 13 -33.18 42.88 10.49
CA ARG A 13 -31.97 42.97 9.65
C ARG A 13 -30.66 42.67 10.41
N ASN A 14 -30.58 43.03 11.68
CA ASN A 14 -29.38 42.74 12.47
C ASN A 14 -29.29 41.27 12.86
N VAL A 15 -30.40 40.59 13.08
CA VAL A 15 -30.45 39.15 13.36
C VAL A 15 -30.06 38.32 12.09
N GLU A 16 -30.55 38.71 10.95
CA GLU A 16 -30.13 38.01 9.69
C GLU A 16 -28.66 38.22 9.36
N HIS A 17 -28.11 39.39 9.57
CA HIS A 17 -26.66 39.62 9.38
C HIS A 17 -25.80 38.84 10.37
N PHE A 18 -26.25 38.74 11.61
CA PHE A 18 -25.53 37.97 12.67
C PHE A 18 -25.58 36.45 12.35
N VAL A 19 -26.73 35.92 11.98
CA VAL A 19 -26.89 34.50 11.60
C VAL A 19 -26.09 34.17 10.32
N ARG A 20 -26.09 35.02 9.32
CA ARG A 20 -25.28 34.83 8.11
C ARG A 20 -23.78 34.88 8.39
N SER A 21 -23.34 35.70 9.34
CA SER A 21 -21.91 35.76 9.78
C SER A 21 -21.49 34.52 10.55
N ILE A 22 -22.34 33.98 11.41
CA ILE A 22 -22.08 32.73 12.15
C ILE A 22 -22.04 31.54 11.20
N VAL A 23 -22.96 31.47 10.25
CA VAL A 23 -22.99 30.37 9.25
C VAL A 23 -21.76 30.44 8.35
N LYS A 24 -21.32 31.62 7.91
CA LYS A 24 -20.07 31.76 7.13
C LYS A 24 -18.84 31.40 7.95
N ALA A 25 -18.76 31.77 9.22
CA ALA A 25 -17.66 31.39 10.11
C ALA A 25 -17.64 29.89 10.40
N ALA A 26 -18.81 29.27 10.59
CA ALA A 26 -18.92 27.81 10.77
C ALA A 26 -18.56 27.00 9.51
N LEU A 27 -18.98 27.47 8.31
CA LEU A 27 -18.56 26.86 7.06
C LEU A 27 -17.05 27.03 6.80
N SER A 28 -16.46 28.16 7.16
CA SER A 28 -15.01 28.37 7.01
C SER A 28 -14.20 27.51 7.96
N LEU A 29 -14.70 27.22 9.16
CA LEU A 29 -14.07 26.28 10.09
C LEU A 29 -14.19 24.83 9.66
N LEU A 30 -15.28 24.44 9.00
CA LEU A 30 -15.46 23.09 8.44
C LEU A 30 -14.55 22.81 7.23
N VAL A 31 -14.18 23.83 6.46
CA VAL A 31 -13.29 23.68 5.29
C VAL A 31 -11.81 23.60 5.68
N LEU A 32 -11.42 24.08 6.88
CA LEU A 32 -10.03 24.06 7.33
C LEU A 32 -9.62 22.75 8.05
N GLN A 33 -10.54 21.80 8.25
CA GLN A 33 -10.23 20.54 8.95
C GLN A 33 -10.07 19.32 8.04
N ALA A 34 -9.95 19.45 6.74
CA ALA A 34 -9.93 18.31 5.82
C ALA A 34 -8.81 18.32 4.78
N PRO A 35 -7.52 18.29 5.13
CA PRO A 35 -6.59 17.52 4.33
C PRO A 35 -5.64 16.61 5.11
N SER A 36 -5.61 16.63 6.47
CA SER A 36 -4.58 15.87 7.21
C SER A 36 -4.94 14.39 7.48
N THR A 37 -6.18 13.97 7.35
CA THR A 37 -6.60 12.61 7.72
C THR A 37 -6.30 11.54 6.65
N ARG A 38 -6.20 11.90 5.37
CA ARG A 38 -6.03 10.92 4.28
C ARG A 38 -4.60 10.41 4.09
N ALA A 39 -3.58 11.24 4.32
CA ALA A 39 -2.19 10.79 4.22
C ALA A 39 -1.84 9.88 5.40
N GLN A 40 -2.24 10.23 6.62
CA GLN A 40 -2.03 9.44 7.83
C GLN A 40 -2.68 8.05 7.77
N GLU A 41 -3.81 7.89 7.06
CA GLU A 41 -4.49 6.60 6.90
C GLU A 41 -3.69 5.59 6.06
N LEU A 42 -2.81 6.05 5.16
CA LEU A 42 -1.99 5.21 4.29
C LEU A 42 -0.62 4.86 4.88
N ASP A 43 -0.14 5.62 5.85
CA ASP A 43 1.22 5.50 6.39
C ASP A 43 1.51 4.15 7.06
N HIS A 44 0.47 3.43 7.48
CA HIS A 44 0.61 2.15 8.18
C HIS A 44 0.28 0.93 7.31
N ILE A 45 -0.16 1.12 6.06
CA ILE A 45 -0.62 0.02 5.20
C ILE A 45 0.55 -0.83 4.69
N ALA A 46 1.64 -0.20 4.30
CA ALA A 46 2.79 -0.90 3.75
C ALA A 46 3.61 -1.57 4.86
N VAL A 47 4.19 -2.72 4.54
CA VAL A 47 5.05 -3.52 5.42
C VAL A 47 6.45 -3.56 4.83
N PHE A 48 7.47 -3.17 5.59
CA PHE A 48 8.87 -3.24 5.17
C PHE A 48 9.43 -4.66 5.31
N LEU A 49 10.05 -5.19 4.26
CA LEU A 49 10.57 -6.56 4.15
C LEU A 49 12.09 -6.59 3.93
N GLU A 50 12.86 -5.78 4.67
CA GLU A 50 14.33 -5.65 4.58
C GLU A 50 14.82 -5.03 3.27
N PHE A 51 14.42 -5.54 2.12
CA PHE A 51 14.83 -5.09 0.77
C PHE A 51 13.66 -5.03 -0.21
N CYS A 52 12.46 -5.29 0.25
CA CYS A 52 11.21 -5.25 -0.50
C CYS A 52 10.10 -4.63 0.37
N THR A 53 8.94 -4.48 -0.22
CA THR A 53 7.73 -4.02 0.46
C THR A 53 6.66 -5.11 0.40
N GLY A 54 5.72 -5.10 1.33
CA GLY A 54 4.56 -5.98 1.35
C GLY A 54 3.32 -5.29 1.87
N THR A 55 2.23 -6.05 1.98
CA THR A 55 0.94 -5.59 2.51
C THR A 55 0.32 -6.66 3.37
N ARG A 56 -0.15 -6.32 4.56
CA ARG A 56 -0.88 -7.26 5.41
C ARG A 56 -2.27 -7.50 4.84
N ILE A 57 -2.57 -8.75 4.46
CA ILE A 57 -3.86 -9.16 3.88
C ILE A 57 -4.66 -10.12 4.78
N ALA A 58 -4.03 -10.66 5.82
CA ALA A 58 -4.66 -11.44 6.87
C ALA A 58 -3.86 -11.28 8.16
N GLU A 59 -4.33 -11.83 9.27
CA GLU A 59 -3.78 -11.58 10.60
C GLU A 59 -2.25 -11.73 10.68
N LYS A 60 -1.73 -12.85 10.14
CA LYS A 60 -0.29 -13.19 10.14
C LYS A 60 0.25 -13.33 8.71
N ILE A 61 -0.45 -12.81 7.69
CA ILE A 61 -0.06 -13.02 6.29
C ILE A 61 0.18 -11.68 5.60
N VAL A 62 1.37 -11.60 4.98
CA VAL A 62 1.81 -10.47 4.16
C VAL A 62 1.91 -10.92 2.71
N LEU A 63 1.28 -10.17 1.82
CA LEU A 63 1.39 -10.29 0.37
C LEU A 63 2.60 -9.48 -0.10
N THR A 64 3.40 -10.05 -1.01
CA THR A 64 4.55 -9.40 -1.65
C THR A 64 4.77 -9.96 -3.06
N ALA A 65 5.82 -9.53 -3.75
CA ALA A 65 6.20 -10.08 -5.05
C ALA A 65 7.00 -11.38 -4.90
N TYR A 66 6.87 -12.28 -5.89
CA TYR A 66 7.65 -13.52 -5.94
C TYR A 66 9.16 -13.25 -6.04
N HIS A 67 9.57 -12.32 -6.90
CA HIS A 67 10.99 -12.04 -7.09
C HIS A 67 11.69 -11.50 -5.82
N CYS A 68 10.93 -11.03 -4.84
CA CYS A 68 11.45 -10.68 -3.51
C CYS A 68 11.92 -11.92 -2.71
N LEU A 69 11.50 -13.13 -3.12
CA LEU A 69 11.85 -14.38 -2.48
C LEU A 69 12.83 -15.22 -3.31
N GLU A 70 13.09 -14.83 -4.56
CA GLU A 70 13.85 -15.65 -5.51
C GLU A 70 15.30 -15.93 -5.06
N ASN A 71 16.00 -14.88 -4.62
CA ASN A 71 17.39 -15.00 -4.17
C ASN A 71 17.52 -15.15 -2.66
N ARG A 72 16.60 -14.60 -1.90
CA ARG A 72 16.62 -14.59 -0.45
C ARG A 72 15.23 -14.34 0.13
N ILE A 73 14.77 -15.23 0.97
CA ILE A 73 13.51 -15.02 1.71
C ILE A 73 13.75 -13.96 2.78
N PRO A 74 12.90 -12.92 2.87
CA PRO A 74 12.94 -11.95 3.96
C PRO A 74 12.82 -12.65 5.31
N LYS A 75 13.72 -12.34 6.26
CA LYS A 75 13.69 -12.95 7.59
C LYS A 75 12.66 -12.30 8.50
N SER A 76 12.24 -11.08 8.15
CA SER A 76 11.32 -10.30 8.97
C SER A 76 10.47 -9.35 8.15
N ALA A 77 9.32 -9.03 8.72
CA ALA A 77 8.40 -7.99 8.28
C ALA A 77 8.29 -6.92 9.37
N SER A 78 8.32 -5.65 8.99
CA SER A 78 8.24 -4.53 9.92
C SER A 78 7.09 -3.60 9.56
N GLY A 79 6.28 -3.22 10.55
CA GLY A 79 5.20 -2.25 10.41
C GLY A 79 4.96 -1.53 11.73
N SER A 80 4.66 -0.23 11.68
CA SER A 80 4.47 0.62 12.86
C SER A 80 5.58 0.47 13.92
N GLY A 81 6.85 0.42 13.47
CA GLY A 81 8.02 0.29 14.35
C GLY A 81 8.24 -1.10 14.96
N VAL A 82 7.37 -2.07 14.71
CA VAL A 82 7.50 -3.44 15.23
C VAL A 82 8.00 -4.37 14.13
N LYS A 83 9.05 -5.15 14.46
CA LYS A 83 9.63 -6.18 13.61
C LYS A 83 9.16 -7.57 14.03
N VAL A 84 8.65 -8.34 13.09
CA VAL A 84 8.12 -9.70 13.29
C VAL A 84 8.85 -10.68 12.37
N LYS A 85 9.19 -11.85 12.88
CA LYS A 85 9.88 -12.90 12.11
C LYS A 85 8.94 -13.51 11.06
N VAL A 86 9.48 -13.78 9.86
CA VAL A 86 8.85 -14.61 8.84
C VAL A 86 9.20 -16.08 9.11
N THR A 87 8.20 -16.95 9.18
CA THR A 87 8.38 -18.37 9.54
C THR A 87 8.03 -19.34 8.43
N ASP A 88 7.18 -18.93 7.47
CA ASP A 88 6.82 -19.73 6.31
C ASP A 88 6.47 -18.82 5.12
N HIS A 89 6.39 -19.40 3.94
CA HIS A 89 6.03 -18.67 2.71
C HIS A 89 5.38 -19.59 1.68
N LEU A 90 4.62 -18.97 0.79
CA LEU A 90 4.10 -19.61 -0.42
C LEU A 90 4.38 -18.75 -1.65
N ILE A 91 4.79 -19.38 -2.72
CA ILE A 91 5.08 -18.77 -4.01
C ILE A 91 4.03 -19.26 -5.00
N SER A 92 3.55 -18.37 -5.86
CA SER A 92 2.66 -18.77 -6.96
C SER A 92 3.35 -19.85 -7.82
N PRO A 93 2.75 -21.01 -8.01
CA PRO A 93 3.33 -22.06 -8.86
C PRO A 93 3.55 -21.55 -10.30
N LEU A 94 2.68 -20.66 -10.78
CA LEU A 94 2.80 -20.06 -12.11
C LEU A 94 4.00 -19.11 -12.25
N ALA A 95 4.47 -18.50 -11.16
CA ALA A 95 5.66 -17.65 -11.19
C ALA A 95 6.95 -18.43 -11.46
N ARG A 96 7.02 -19.70 -11.05
CA ARG A 96 8.21 -20.55 -11.21
C ARG A 96 8.43 -21.04 -12.65
N GLU A 97 7.36 -21.15 -13.43
CA GLU A 97 7.41 -21.74 -14.77
C GLU A 97 7.89 -20.76 -15.85
N MET A 98 7.91 -19.45 -15.55
CA MET A 98 8.15 -18.41 -16.55
C MET A 98 9.43 -17.62 -16.27
N LYS A 99 10.58 -18.15 -16.67
CA LYS A 99 11.91 -17.53 -16.46
C LYS A 99 12.10 -16.17 -17.13
N ILE A 100 11.32 -15.78 -18.12
CA ILE A 100 11.55 -14.59 -18.94
C ILE A 100 10.47 -13.51 -18.74
N ASP A 101 9.22 -13.93 -18.52
CA ASP A 101 8.11 -13.00 -18.27
C ASP A 101 7.44 -13.39 -16.95
N VAL A 102 7.85 -12.74 -15.87
CA VAL A 102 7.32 -13.05 -14.52
C VAL A 102 5.86 -12.60 -14.47
N ARG A 103 4.98 -13.42 -15.06
CA ARG A 103 3.55 -13.36 -14.78
C ARG A 103 3.32 -14.01 -13.43
N HIS A 104 2.30 -13.53 -12.71
CA HIS A 104 2.00 -14.05 -11.38
C HIS A 104 3.13 -13.84 -10.37
N ASP A 105 3.80 -12.68 -10.47
CA ASP A 105 4.86 -12.27 -9.56
C ASP A 105 4.29 -11.91 -8.18
N VAL A 106 3.72 -12.92 -7.51
CA VAL A 106 3.09 -12.79 -6.20
C VAL A 106 3.53 -13.92 -5.27
N ALA A 107 3.71 -13.58 -4.00
CA ALA A 107 4.05 -14.51 -2.93
C ALA A 107 3.37 -14.10 -1.62
N LEU A 108 3.23 -15.07 -0.72
CA LEU A 108 2.69 -14.89 0.62
C LEU A 108 3.77 -15.24 1.64
N LEU A 109 3.89 -14.41 2.67
CA LEU A 109 4.74 -14.65 3.84
C LEU A 109 3.86 -14.89 5.06
N TYR A 110 4.21 -15.89 5.88
CA TYR A 110 3.57 -16.13 7.17
C TYR A 110 4.45 -15.63 8.30
N LEU A 111 3.86 -14.89 9.21
CA LEU A 111 4.54 -14.26 10.34
C LEU A 111 4.37 -15.09 11.62
N GLU A 112 5.43 -15.12 12.46
CA GLU A 112 5.40 -15.77 13.77
C GLU A 112 4.25 -15.24 14.65
N LYS A 113 3.99 -13.96 14.60
CA LYS A 113 2.89 -13.28 15.29
C LYS A 113 2.29 -12.17 14.42
N SER A 114 1.12 -11.67 14.80
CA SER A 114 0.50 -10.54 14.13
C SER A 114 1.37 -9.28 14.21
N LEU A 115 1.33 -8.47 13.15
CA LEU A 115 1.78 -7.07 13.22
C LEU A 115 0.83 -6.28 14.13
N PRO A 116 1.26 -5.12 14.67
CA PRO A 116 0.41 -4.24 15.47
C PRO A 116 -0.93 -3.91 14.79
N ALA A 117 -1.93 -3.57 15.57
CA ALA A 117 -3.27 -3.26 15.07
C ALA A 117 -3.29 -2.02 14.15
N GLU A 118 -2.33 -1.11 14.33
CA GLU A 118 -2.11 0.07 13.50
C GLU A 118 -1.73 -0.29 12.04
N VAL A 119 -1.20 -1.50 11.81
CA VAL A 119 -0.98 -2.04 10.45
C VAL A 119 -2.25 -2.75 10.01
N PRO A 120 -3.13 -2.13 9.21
CA PRO A 120 -4.41 -2.70 8.89
C PRO A 120 -4.30 -3.95 8.02
N ILE A 121 -5.30 -4.82 8.10
CA ILE A 121 -5.54 -5.87 7.10
C ILE A 121 -6.26 -5.21 5.93
N VAL A 122 -5.60 -5.18 4.75
CA VAL A 122 -6.17 -4.56 3.56
C VAL A 122 -6.89 -5.62 2.72
N PRO A 123 -8.16 -5.42 2.38
CA PRO A 123 -8.90 -6.36 1.54
C PRO A 123 -8.32 -6.41 0.12
N LEU A 124 -8.41 -7.58 -0.49
CA LEU A 124 -8.03 -7.77 -1.90
C LEU A 124 -9.14 -7.26 -2.82
N ALA A 125 -8.75 -6.69 -3.96
CA ALA A 125 -9.67 -6.31 -5.01
C ALA A 125 -10.43 -7.52 -5.55
N SER A 126 -11.73 -7.37 -5.80
CA SER A 126 -12.58 -8.38 -6.43
C SER A 126 -12.57 -8.27 -7.96
N ARG A 127 -12.94 -9.37 -8.66
CA ARG A 127 -13.07 -9.36 -10.11
C ARG A 127 -14.14 -8.36 -10.57
N GLY A 128 -13.77 -7.52 -11.53
CA GLY A 128 -14.68 -6.49 -12.07
C GLY A 128 -14.79 -5.21 -11.24
N GLN A 129 -14.15 -5.14 -10.08
CA GLN A 129 -14.13 -3.92 -9.26
C GLN A 129 -13.43 -2.78 -10.01
N LYS A 130 -14.02 -1.59 -9.96
CA LYS A 130 -13.50 -0.38 -10.56
C LYS A 130 -13.05 0.56 -9.46
N PHE A 131 -12.02 1.33 -9.72
CA PHE A 131 -11.44 2.23 -8.73
C PHE A 131 -11.45 3.67 -9.25
N GLU A 132 -11.76 4.60 -8.37
CA GLU A 132 -11.79 6.05 -8.62
C GLU A 132 -10.37 6.59 -8.85
N ARG A 133 -9.41 6.07 -8.10
CA ARG A 133 -7.99 6.42 -8.18
C ARG A 133 -7.10 5.31 -7.63
N TYR A 134 -5.81 5.43 -7.89
CA TYR A 134 -4.81 4.49 -7.41
C TYR A 134 -3.71 5.22 -6.64
N VAL A 135 -3.19 4.56 -5.61
CA VAL A 135 -2.03 5.00 -4.84
C VAL A 135 -1.05 3.83 -4.73
N ARG A 136 0.23 4.09 -4.91
CA ARG A 136 1.30 3.13 -4.66
C ARG A 136 1.97 3.44 -3.33
N LEU A 137 2.31 2.41 -2.57
CA LEU A 137 3.10 2.51 -1.35
C LEU A 137 4.36 1.66 -1.48
N GLY A 138 5.49 2.16 -0.96
CA GLY A 138 6.74 1.43 -0.96
C GLY A 138 7.78 1.97 -0.01
N TYR A 139 8.65 1.09 0.44
CA TYR A 139 9.79 1.38 1.30
C TYR A 139 11.13 1.35 0.55
N GLY A 140 11.10 1.38 -0.77
CA GLY A 140 12.28 1.39 -1.60
C GLY A 140 13.11 2.67 -1.48
N PHE A 141 14.22 2.70 -2.19
CA PHE A 141 15.04 3.89 -2.31
C PHE A 141 14.24 5.07 -2.87
N HIS A 142 14.74 6.27 -2.68
CA HIS A 142 14.22 7.46 -3.32
C HIS A 142 15.07 7.81 -4.54
N ALA A 143 14.45 8.42 -5.55
CA ALA A 143 15.18 8.96 -6.69
C ALA A 143 15.80 10.31 -6.30
N GLY A 144 17.10 10.46 -6.51
CA GLY A 144 17.76 11.76 -6.56
C GLY A 144 17.41 12.55 -7.84
N GLU A 145 17.92 13.77 -7.97
CA GLU A 145 17.59 14.71 -9.05
C GLU A 145 17.76 14.12 -10.47
N ASN A 146 18.72 13.23 -10.68
CA ASN A 146 19.01 12.60 -11.97
C ASN A 146 18.40 11.19 -12.12
N GLY A 147 17.47 10.78 -11.24
CA GLY A 147 16.89 9.45 -11.25
C GLY A 147 17.78 8.35 -10.64
N TRP A 148 18.98 8.69 -10.17
CA TRP A 148 19.82 7.77 -9.43
C TRP A 148 19.30 7.54 -8.02
N ILE A 149 19.64 6.39 -7.46
CA ILE A 149 19.21 6.01 -6.12
C ILE A 149 19.87 6.89 -5.06
N ASP A 150 19.08 7.48 -4.17
CA ASP A 150 19.56 7.97 -2.88
C ASP A 150 19.62 6.79 -1.90
N SER A 151 20.84 6.34 -1.62
CA SER A 151 21.09 5.20 -0.73
C SER A 151 20.67 5.45 0.73
N ASN A 152 20.51 6.71 1.15
CA ASN A 152 20.16 7.08 2.52
C ASN A 152 18.64 7.02 2.78
N ALA A 153 17.85 6.75 1.75
CA ALA A 153 16.40 6.81 1.83
C ALA A 153 15.70 5.44 1.87
N LEU A 154 16.46 4.34 1.85
CA LEU A 154 15.88 2.99 2.00
C LEU A 154 15.13 2.85 3.33
N GLY A 155 13.93 2.28 3.28
CA GLY A 155 13.10 2.06 4.47
C GLY A 155 12.27 3.26 4.91
N LYS A 156 12.28 4.36 4.15
CA LYS A 156 11.32 5.47 4.33
C LYS A 156 10.10 5.23 3.43
N LEU A 157 8.92 5.33 4.01
CA LEU A 157 7.67 5.13 3.26
C LEU A 157 7.50 6.21 2.19
N LYS A 158 7.15 5.76 0.98
CA LYS A 158 6.66 6.60 -0.13
C LYS A 158 5.18 6.34 -0.34
N VAL A 159 4.41 7.41 -0.47
CA VAL A 159 2.99 7.38 -0.80
C VAL A 159 2.81 8.20 -2.08
N ASP A 160 2.46 7.54 -3.16
CA ASP A 160 2.40 8.16 -4.48
C ASP A 160 1.06 7.94 -5.15
N GLU A 161 0.43 9.01 -5.58
CA GLU A 161 -0.68 8.90 -6.53
C GLU A 161 -0.15 8.44 -7.88
N VAL A 162 -0.81 7.45 -8.48
CA VAL A 162 -0.37 6.84 -9.72
C VAL A 162 -1.51 6.78 -10.72
N PHE A 163 -1.17 6.93 -12.00
CA PHE A 163 -2.13 6.97 -13.08
C PHE A 163 -2.06 5.69 -13.90
N PHE A 164 -3.21 5.03 -14.05
CA PHE A 164 -3.32 3.84 -14.87
C PHE A 164 -3.06 4.18 -16.34
N TRP A 165 -2.05 3.52 -16.93
CA TRP A 165 -1.59 3.80 -18.31
C TRP A 165 -1.74 2.61 -19.25
N ASP A 166 -2.59 1.67 -18.96
CA ASP A 166 -2.73 0.49 -19.80
C ASP A 166 -3.68 0.73 -20.98
N LYS A 167 -3.12 0.85 -22.17
CA LYS A 167 -3.85 0.85 -23.44
C LYS A 167 -3.60 -0.39 -24.28
N ARG A 168 -2.85 -1.39 -23.80
CA ARG A 168 -2.49 -2.59 -24.57
C ARG A 168 -3.17 -3.83 -24.00
N PRO A 169 -4.02 -4.51 -24.81
CA PRO A 169 -4.71 -5.74 -24.38
C PRO A 169 -3.77 -6.95 -24.20
N SER A 170 -2.50 -6.86 -24.60
CA SER A 170 -1.63 -8.01 -24.79
C SER A 170 -0.95 -8.58 -23.55
N GLU A 171 -0.98 -7.91 -22.40
CA GLU A 171 -0.41 -8.42 -21.16
C GLU A 171 -1.51 -8.68 -20.13
N LYS A 172 -2.21 -9.80 -20.29
CA LYS A 172 -3.15 -10.29 -19.29
C LYS A 172 -2.42 -10.44 -17.95
N GLY A 173 -3.02 -9.91 -16.89
CA GLY A 173 -2.51 -10.05 -15.52
C GLY A 173 -1.66 -8.91 -15.00
N LYS A 174 -1.15 -8.00 -15.84
CA LYS A 174 -0.37 -6.83 -15.40
C LYS A 174 -1.12 -5.53 -15.54
N MET A 175 -0.88 -4.63 -14.60
CA MET A 175 -1.26 -3.23 -14.68
C MET A 175 -0.01 -2.38 -14.90
N ARG A 176 -0.14 -1.33 -15.70
CA ARG A 176 0.93 -0.36 -15.95
C ARG A 176 0.53 1.00 -15.41
N PHE A 177 1.42 1.60 -14.67
CA PHE A 177 1.20 2.89 -14.07
C PHE A 177 2.29 3.88 -14.43
N ALA A 178 1.90 5.13 -14.57
CA ALA A 178 2.79 6.28 -14.62
C ALA A 178 2.81 6.95 -13.24
N GLN A 179 3.98 7.44 -12.85
CA GLN A 179 4.21 8.06 -11.57
C GLN A 179 5.10 9.30 -11.76
N PRO A 180 4.49 10.48 -11.83
CA PRO A 180 5.22 11.69 -12.18
C PRO A 180 6.10 12.26 -11.05
N ALA A 181 5.75 12.03 -9.78
CA ALA A 181 6.40 12.70 -8.65
C ALA A 181 7.57 11.90 -8.06
N ASN A 182 7.29 10.74 -7.50
CA ASN A 182 8.30 9.91 -6.88
C ASN A 182 8.47 8.61 -7.68
N ARG A 183 9.65 8.38 -8.21
CA ARG A 183 9.90 7.23 -9.07
C ARG A 183 9.80 5.90 -8.32
N THR A 184 9.42 4.83 -9.01
CA THR A 184 9.52 3.47 -8.47
C THR A 184 10.99 3.04 -8.47
N CYS A 185 11.49 2.63 -7.32
CA CYS A 185 12.88 2.27 -7.09
C CYS A 185 13.01 0.83 -6.60
N PRO A 186 14.22 0.24 -6.63
CA PRO A 186 14.51 -1.00 -5.91
C PRO A 186 14.05 -0.91 -4.46
N GLY A 187 13.42 -1.96 -3.95
CA GLY A 187 12.81 -2.01 -2.62
C GLY A 187 11.32 -1.65 -2.57
N ASP A 188 10.76 -1.00 -3.62
CA ASP A 188 9.30 -0.82 -3.75
C ASP A 188 8.60 -2.09 -4.21
N SER A 189 9.36 -3.05 -4.74
CA SER A 189 8.90 -4.38 -5.16
C SER A 189 8.05 -5.05 -4.09
N GLY A 190 6.93 -5.64 -4.47
CA GLY A 190 5.99 -6.29 -3.57
C GLY A 190 5.05 -5.33 -2.84
N GLY A 191 5.31 -4.02 -2.87
CA GLY A 191 4.43 -3.01 -2.28
C GLY A 191 3.07 -2.94 -2.96
N PRO A 192 2.03 -2.48 -2.23
CA PRO A 192 0.69 -2.41 -2.78
C PRO A 192 0.54 -1.27 -3.79
N THR A 193 -0.16 -1.56 -4.87
CA THR A 193 -0.93 -0.58 -5.61
C THR A 193 -2.36 -0.68 -5.11
N LEU A 194 -2.78 0.32 -4.35
CA LEU A 194 -4.11 0.41 -3.77
C LEU A 194 -5.07 1.07 -4.76
N GLY A 195 -6.29 0.55 -4.84
CA GLY A 195 -7.40 1.19 -5.53
C GLY A 195 -8.45 1.69 -4.52
N LEU A 196 -8.93 2.90 -4.70
CA LEU A 196 -10.00 3.48 -3.90
C LEU A 196 -11.36 3.19 -4.55
N ASP A 197 -12.28 2.63 -3.78
CA ASP A 197 -13.66 2.39 -4.18
C ASP A 197 -14.60 2.70 -3.01
N ASN A 198 -15.54 3.63 -3.20
CA ASN A 198 -16.50 4.06 -2.19
C ASN A 198 -15.86 4.42 -0.83
N GLY A 199 -14.73 5.12 -0.87
CA GLY A 199 -13.99 5.55 0.33
C GLY A 199 -13.13 4.47 1.01
N HIS A 200 -13.08 3.24 0.47
CA HIS A 200 -12.29 2.13 1.00
C HIS A 200 -11.12 1.76 0.09
N TRP A 201 -10.00 1.41 0.71
CA TRP A 201 -8.81 0.98 0.00
C TRP A 201 -8.77 -0.55 -0.16
N TYR A 202 -8.41 -1.00 -1.36
CA TYR A 202 -8.24 -2.40 -1.72
C TYR A 202 -6.88 -2.62 -2.35
N VAL A 203 -6.25 -3.76 -2.13
CA VAL A 203 -5.06 -4.14 -2.88
C VAL A 203 -5.49 -4.52 -4.30
N ALA A 204 -5.28 -3.61 -5.23
CA ALA A 204 -5.57 -3.81 -6.65
C ALA A 204 -4.41 -4.52 -7.37
N GLY A 205 -3.16 -4.25 -6.94
CA GLY A 205 -1.97 -4.81 -7.53
C GLY A 205 -0.78 -4.88 -6.57
N VAL A 206 0.22 -5.67 -6.98
CA VAL A 206 1.51 -5.87 -6.31
C VAL A 206 2.61 -5.31 -7.21
N THR A 207 3.36 -4.33 -6.75
CA THR A 207 4.47 -3.72 -7.51
C THR A 207 5.48 -4.78 -7.92
N SER A 208 5.70 -4.93 -9.24
CA SER A 208 6.53 -5.99 -9.80
C SER A 208 7.82 -5.46 -10.42
N ARG A 209 7.74 -4.62 -11.43
CA ARG A 209 8.92 -4.15 -12.17
C ARG A 209 8.87 -2.67 -12.46
N VAL A 210 10.03 -2.05 -12.39
CA VAL A 210 10.27 -0.72 -12.96
C VAL A 210 10.39 -0.86 -14.47
N LEU A 211 9.73 0.01 -15.21
CA LEU A 211 9.90 0.11 -16.66
C LEU A 211 10.91 1.23 -16.94
N PRO A 212 11.91 1.01 -17.80
CA PRO A 212 12.83 2.07 -18.19
C PRO A 212 12.06 3.20 -18.87
N ASP A 213 12.37 4.42 -18.49
CA ASP A 213 11.87 5.62 -19.18
C ASP A 213 12.29 5.56 -20.66
N LEU A 214 11.33 5.77 -21.56
CA LEU A 214 11.59 5.79 -22.99
C LEU A 214 12.61 6.87 -23.38
N ARG A 215 12.70 7.97 -22.62
CA ARG A 215 13.69 9.03 -22.81
C ARG A 215 15.12 8.55 -22.55
N HIS A 216 15.31 7.56 -21.68
CA HIS A 216 16.58 6.92 -21.40
C HIS A 216 16.84 5.68 -22.26
N ARG A 217 15.91 5.25 -23.11
CA ARG A 217 16.16 4.14 -24.06
C ARG A 217 17.35 4.38 -24.99
N PHE A 218 17.64 5.63 -25.29
CA PHE A 218 18.81 6.00 -26.11
C PHE A 218 20.08 6.21 -25.27
N SER A 219 19.99 6.46 -23.97
CA SER A 219 21.17 6.67 -23.12
C SER A 219 21.99 5.40 -22.88
N TRP A 220 21.43 4.20 -23.08
CA TRP A 220 22.19 2.95 -23.00
C TRP A 220 22.80 2.53 -24.34
N ILE A 221 22.23 3.00 -25.46
CA ILE A 221 22.79 2.73 -26.80
C ILE A 221 24.12 3.45 -26.96
N VAL A 222 24.25 4.67 -26.45
CA VAL A 222 25.47 5.46 -26.55
C VAL A 222 26.65 4.81 -25.80
N PRO A 223 26.55 4.38 -24.54
CA PRO A 223 27.60 3.62 -23.87
C PRO A 223 27.92 2.29 -24.56
N LEU A 224 26.92 1.58 -25.08
CA LEU A 224 27.14 0.32 -25.82
C LEU A 224 27.96 0.53 -27.09
N ILE A 225 27.66 1.60 -27.87
CA ILE A 225 28.40 1.98 -29.06
C ILE A 225 29.82 2.42 -28.69
N GLN A 226 30.02 3.01 -27.50
CA GLN A 226 31.31 3.47 -26.99
C GLN A 226 32.13 2.40 -26.26
N GLY A 227 31.61 1.14 -26.17
CA GLY A 227 32.27 0.03 -25.43
C GLY A 227 32.37 0.28 -23.93
N LYS A 228 31.52 1.14 -23.36
CA LYS A 228 31.45 1.39 -21.93
C LYS A 228 30.52 0.37 -21.26
N GLU A 229 30.77 0.05 -20.00
CA GLU A 229 29.85 -0.76 -19.19
C GLU A 229 28.46 -0.11 -19.16
N LEU A 230 27.43 -0.94 -19.35
CA LEU A 230 26.05 -0.51 -19.20
C LEU A 230 25.81 -0.05 -17.77
N PRO A 231 25.05 1.06 -17.58
CA PRO A 231 24.63 1.45 -16.25
C PRO A 231 23.92 0.28 -15.54
N ASP A 232 24.26 0.04 -14.29
CA ASP A 232 23.58 -0.94 -13.47
C ASP A 232 22.12 -0.52 -13.27
N TYR A 233 21.21 -1.06 -14.10
CA TYR A 233 19.77 -0.77 -14.02
C TYR A 233 19.15 -1.13 -12.67
N ALA A 234 19.82 -1.96 -11.87
CA ALA A 234 19.40 -2.22 -10.51
C ALA A 234 19.49 -0.99 -9.58
N ARG A 235 20.19 0.07 -10.04
CA ARG A 235 20.32 1.34 -9.32
C ARG A 235 19.47 2.47 -9.89
N TYR A 236 18.54 2.17 -10.79
CA TYR A 236 17.73 3.19 -11.45
C TYR A 236 16.27 3.17 -10.98
N CYS A 237 15.73 4.35 -10.72
CA CYS A 237 14.32 4.54 -10.42
C CYS A 237 13.56 4.98 -11.69
N GLY A 238 12.45 4.34 -12.00
CA GLY A 238 11.64 4.61 -13.19
C GLY A 238 10.36 5.38 -12.92
N GLU A 239 9.95 6.19 -13.88
CA GLU A 239 8.66 6.90 -13.87
C GLU A 239 7.47 5.97 -14.15
N PHE A 240 7.75 4.82 -14.76
CA PHE A 240 6.76 3.81 -15.11
C PHE A 240 7.06 2.51 -14.38
N TYR A 241 6.01 1.81 -13.96
CA TYR A 241 6.14 0.49 -13.36
C TYR A 241 5.00 -0.43 -13.75
N THR A 242 5.20 -1.72 -13.52
CA THR A 242 4.14 -2.72 -13.62
C THR A 242 3.77 -3.23 -12.23
N ALA A 243 2.48 -3.49 -12.04
CA ALA A 243 1.99 -4.23 -10.90
C ALA A 243 1.27 -5.50 -11.38
N GLU A 244 1.45 -6.61 -10.66
CA GLU A 244 0.66 -7.82 -10.87
C GLU A 244 -0.76 -7.58 -10.40
N ARG A 245 -1.73 -7.85 -11.25
CA ARG A 245 -3.15 -7.69 -10.94
C ARG A 245 -3.58 -8.72 -9.90
N VAL A 246 -4.06 -8.25 -8.76
CA VAL A 246 -4.54 -9.13 -7.68
C VAL A 246 -5.67 -10.04 -8.15
N THR A 247 -6.59 -9.52 -8.96
CA THR A 247 -7.76 -10.29 -9.44
C THR A 247 -7.41 -11.47 -10.34
N GLU A 248 -6.27 -11.46 -11.03
CA GLU A 248 -5.77 -12.59 -11.83
C GLU A 248 -5.06 -13.65 -10.96
N ASN A 249 -4.75 -13.32 -9.73
CA ASN A 249 -4.06 -14.18 -8.77
C ASN A 249 -4.95 -14.60 -7.60
N LEU A 250 -6.25 -14.26 -7.59
CA LEU A 250 -7.16 -14.48 -6.46
C LEU A 250 -7.22 -15.95 -6.03
N ASP A 251 -7.27 -16.89 -6.98
CA ASP A 251 -7.37 -18.32 -6.66
C ASP A 251 -6.13 -18.81 -5.89
N PHE A 252 -4.94 -18.34 -6.28
CA PHE A 252 -3.71 -18.61 -5.53
C PHE A 252 -3.72 -17.92 -4.17
N LEU A 253 -4.10 -16.65 -4.11
CA LEU A 253 -4.07 -15.86 -2.87
C LEU A 253 -5.04 -16.44 -1.82
N VAL A 254 -6.27 -16.75 -2.20
CA VAL A 254 -7.26 -17.35 -1.29
C VAL A 254 -6.83 -18.72 -0.80
N LYS A 255 -6.44 -19.63 -1.72
CA LYS A 255 -5.95 -20.97 -1.35
C LYS A 255 -4.65 -20.89 -0.54
N GLY A 256 -3.75 -19.97 -0.88
CA GLY A 256 -2.49 -19.77 -0.18
C GLY A 256 -2.68 -19.31 1.25
N VAL A 257 -3.57 -18.35 1.49
CA VAL A 257 -3.94 -17.91 2.84
C VAL A 257 -4.46 -19.08 3.65
N GLN A 258 -5.42 -19.85 3.12
CA GLN A 258 -5.98 -21.03 3.79
C GLN A 258 -4.89 -22.08 4.08
N THR A 259 -3.99 -22.33 3.13
CA THR A 259 -2.89 -23.29 3.29
C THR A 259 -1.93 -22.88 4.41
N LEU A 260 -1.52 -21.61 4.44
CA LEU A 260 -0.62 -21.11 5.49
C LEU A 260 -1.27 -21.16 6.87
N ILE A 261 -2.54 -20.80 6.99
CA ILE A 261 -3.29 -20.92 8.24
C ILE A 261 -3.38 -22.39 8.69
N ALA A 262 -3.66 -23.31 7.77
CA ALA A 262 -3.75 -24.73 8.09
C ALA A 262 -2.41 -25.37 8.51
N ARG A 263 -1.29 -24.88 7.97
CA ARG A 263 0.07 -25.31 8.37
C ARG A 263 0.47 -24.83 9.77
N HIS A 264 -0.13 -23.76 10.24
CA HIS A 264 0.18 -23.09 11.49
C HIS A 264 -1.05 -22.93 12.37
N PRO A 265 -1.66 -24.04 12.82
CA PRO A 265 -2.85 -23.98 13.67
C PRO A 265 -2.49 -23.25 14.98
N GLU A 266 -3.30 -22.26 15.33
CA GLU A 266 -3.18 -21.59 16.63
C GLU A 266 -3.38 -22.66 17.73
N PRO A 267 -2.50 -22.69 18.77
CA PRO A 267 -2.77 -23.55 19.90
C PRO A 267 -4.12 -23.15 20.51
N LEU A 268 -5.05 -24.09 20.54
CA LEU A 268 -6.31 -23.89 21.25
C LEU A 268 -5.94 -23.35 22.63
N LEU A 269 -6.41 -22.15 22.95
CA LEU A 269 -6.28 -21.57 24.28
C LEU A 269 -6.84 -22.63 25.26
N ARG A 270 -5.95 -23.39 25.91
CA ARG A 270 -6.38 -24.28 27.00
C ARG A 270 -7.07 -23.37 28.00
N ALA A 271 -8.38 -23.58 28.18
CA ALA A 271 -9.14 -22.88 29.18
C ALA A 271 -8.33 -22.93 30.48
N ALA A 272 -8.02 -21.76 31.03
CA ALA A 272 -7.28 -21.70 32.28
C ALA A 272 -8.00 -22.58 33.30
N PRO A 273 -7.30 -23.49 34.02
CA PRO A 273 -7.93 -24.35 34.98
C PRO A 273 -8.72 -23.47 35.96
N PRO A 274 -9.94 -23.86 36.33
CA PRO A 274 -10.81 -23.07 37.22
C PRO A 274 -10.01 -22.72 38.49
N ARG A 275 -9.91 -21.42 38.78
CA ARG A 275 -9.24 -20.91 39.99
C ARG A 275 -9.92 -21.60 41.18
N LYS A 276 -9.18 -22.39 41.93
CA LYS A 276 -9.66 -22.93 43.20
C LYS A 276 -10.00 -21.76 44.12
N VAL A 277 -11.28 -21.53 44.30
CA VAL A 277 -11.77 -20.59 45.30
C VAL A 277 -11.52 -21.23 46.68
N THR A 278 -10.42 -20.82 47.30
CA THR A 278 -10.14 -21.18 48.72
C THR A 278 -11.13 -20.42 49.56
N ALA A 279 -12.14 -21.16 50.09
CA ALA A 279 -13.06 -20.65 51.08
C ALA A 279 -12.27 -20.19 52.32
N ARG A 280 -12.17 -18.89 52.53
CA ARG A 280 -11.66 -18.34 53.80
C ARG A 280 -12.68 -18.75 54.91
N ARG A 281 -12.32 -19.74 55.72
CA ARG A 281 -13.00 -19.96 57.02
C ARG A 281 -12.83 -18.69 57.87
N ARG A 282 -13.92 -17.98 58.10
CA ARG A 282 -13.98 -16.98 59.17
C ARG A 282 -13.94 -17.70 60.53
N LYS A 283 -12.96 -17.38 61.35
CA LYS A 283 -12.96 -17.64 62.80
C LYS A 283 -13.63 -16.48 63.49
#